data_f0c590ca5821b5cc1c3cca4cacff01cc
#
_entry.id   f0c590ca5821b5cc1c3cca4cacff01cc
#
_cell.length_a   1.000
_cell.length_b   1.000
_cell.length_c   1.000
_cell.angle_alpha   90.00
_cell.angle_beta   90.00
_cell.angle_gamma   90.00
#
_symmetry.space_group_name_H-M   'P 1'
#
loop_
_entity.id
_entity.type
_entity.pdbx_description
1 polymer ?
#
loop_
_entity_poly.entity_id
_entity_poly.type
_entity_poly.pdbx_seq_one_letter_code
_entity_poly.pdbx_strand_id
1 'polypeptide(L)'
;MNDILARRARRTTLGIALSAALIAGIAPATAIAAETSSPTGAVALQTEDAAAAKEKAYAAMQEALKNLEAAKNAASPEKIARFNDDIARFQELRDKMAAQAAELRESLPTMQADIDAAQAKYDKAINRVSELQAKLDMKLEELKAVEALGDEELAETIKQQIKSLRQEIVTAKARVDFCEMELREVQDRLKRQERQVNDCERAAEKYKAHTDQFMAWRDALLDNLKKAQTAYDDACKAYEEAKAAADKATSPEITQPTETTPPSNSA
;
A
#
# COMPACT_ATOMS: atom_id res chain seq x y z
N MET A 1 20.54 -8.14 8.22
CA MET A 1 19.58 -8.71 7.24
C MET A 1 18.82 -7.66 6.42
N ASN A 2 18.78 -6.39 6.84
CA ASN A 2 18.01 -5.33 6.17
C ASN A 2 18.62 -4.76 4.87
N ASP A 3 19.94 -4.91 4.65
CA ASP A 3 20.63 -4.31 3.49
C ASP A 3 20.44 -5.07 2.16
N ILE A 4 20.12 -6.36 2.22
CA ILE A 4 19.94 -7.18 1.01
C ILE A 4 18.56 -6.93 0.38
N LEU A 5 17.55 -6.63 1.17
CA LEU A 5 16.20 -6.31 0.69
C LEU A 5 16.13 -4.92 0.07
N ALA A 6 16.86 -3.94 0.63
CA ALA A 6 16.93 -2.59 0.10
C ALA A 6 17.62 -2.51 -1.28
N ARG A 7 18.61 -3.38 -1.55
CA ARG A 7 19.32 -3.44 -2.84
C ARG A 7 18.52 -4.12 -3.95
N ARG A 8 17.59 -5.03 -3.63
CA ARG A 8 16.71 -5.67 -4.62
C ARG A 8 15.54 -4.76 -5.03
N ALA A 9 14.99 -3.98 -4.10
CA ALA A 9 13.92 -3.02 -4.40
C ALA A 9 14.36 -1.91 -5.37
N ARG A 10 15.65 -1.53 -5.38
CA ARG A 10 16.19 -0.49 -6.29
C ARG A 10 16.40 -0.95 -7.74
N ARG A 11 16.30 -2.24 -8.04
CA ARG A 11 16.51 -2.77 -9.41
C ARG A 11 15.24 -3.01 -10.21
N THR A 12 14.06 -2.92 -9.61
CA THR A 12 12.77 -3.10 -10.28
C THR A 12 12.04 -1.79 -10.61
N THR A 13 12.62 -0.63 -10.29
CA THR A 13 12.13 0.66 -10.79
C THR A 13 12.60 0.97 -12.21
N LEU A 14 12.80 -0.08 -13.04
CA LEU A 14 12.98 0.12 -14.46
C LEU A 14 11.63 0.53 -15.06
N GLY A 15 11.54 1.81 -15.36
CA GLY A 15 10.58 2.52 -16.15
C GLY A 15 9.59 1.68 -16.95
N ILE A 16 8.43 1.38 -16.38
CA ILE A 16 7.23 1.29 -17.18
C ILE A 16 6.78 2.73 -17.34
N ALA A 17 7.37 3.40 -18.34
CA ALA A 17 6.76 4.58 -18.91
C ALA A 17 5.39 4.11 -19.43
N LEU A 18 4.33 4.35 -18.65
CA LEU A 18 2.97 4.31 -19.15
C LEU A 18 2.92 5.38 -20.24
N SER A 19 3.14 4.95 -21.49
CA SER A 19 2.72 5.73 -22.64
C SER A 19 1.21 5.79 -22.57
N ALA A 20 0.68 6.81 -21.89
CA ALA A 20 -0.67 7.25 -22.05
C ALA A 20 -0.76 7.81 -23.47
N ALA A 21 -0.84 6.90 -24.48
CA ALA A 21 -1.18 7.27 -25.83
C ALA A 21 -2.64 7.71 -25.78
N LEU A 22 -2.81 9.01 -25.96
CA LEU A 22 -4.07 9.69 -26.21
C LEU A 22 -4.95 8.82 -27.12
N ILE A 23 -6.06 8.33 -26.60
CA ILE A 23 -7.20 8.00 -27.42
C ILE A 23 -7.85 9.35 -27.78
N ALA A 24 -7.29 10.01 -28.80
CA ALA A 24 -7.92 11.17 -29.39
C ALA A 24 -9.14 10.70 -30.18
N GLY A 25 -10.27 11.22 -29.80
CA GLY A 25 -11.62 11.08 -30.27
C GLY A 25 -11.83 10.58 -31.69
N ILE A 26 -12.58 9.49 -31.79
CA ILE A 26 -13.39 9.21 -32.96
C ILE A 26 -14.63 10.12 -32.84
N ALA A 27 -14.60 11.23 -33.54
CA ALA A 27 -15.77 12.09 -33.70
C ALA A 27 -16.82 11.32 -34.53
N PRO A 28 -18.12 11.40 -34.20
CA PRO A 28 -19.17 10.80 -35.03
C PRO A 28 -19.25 11.57 -36.37
N ALA A 29 -19.31 10.81 -37.47
CA ALA A 29 -19.46 11.35 -38.80
C ALA A 29 -20.75 12.14 -38.88
N THR A 30 -20.64 13.45 -39.05
CA THR A 30 -21.74 14.35 -39.37
C THR A 30 -22.26 14.05 -40.78
N ALA A 31 -23.56 13.81 -40.88
CA ALA A 31 -24.29 13.67 -42.13
C ALA A 31 -24.08 14.91 -43.01
N ILE A 32 -23.52 14.72 -44.21
CA ILE A 32 -23.42 15.73 -45.26
C ILE A 32 -24.71 15.65 -46.07
N ALA A 33 -25.41 16.77 -46.12
CA ALA A 33 -26.63 16.95 -46.91
C ALA A 33 -26.36 16.73 -48.42
N ALA A 34 -27.26 16.00 -49.08
CA ALA A 34 -27.19 15.71 -50.50
C ALA A 34 -27.58 16.96 -51.32
N GLU A 35 -26.64 17.45 -52.14
CA GLU A 35 -26.98 18.31 -53.26
C GLU A 35 -27.19 17.44 -54.53
N THR A 36 -28.30 17.68 -55.18
CA THR A 36 -28.77 16.96 -56.36
C THR A 36 -27.93 17.28 -57.59
N SER A 37 -27.25 16.29 -58.14
CA SER A 37 -26.67 16.35 -59.48
C SER A 37 -26.85 15.00 -60.23
N SER A 38 -27.06 15.07 -61.51
CA SER A 38 -27.40 14.07 -62.55
C SER A 38 -27.06 12.59 -62.26
N PRO A 39 -27.95 11.65 -62.65
CA PRO A 39 -27.93 10.24 -62.21
C PRO A 39 -26.68 9.43 -62.61
N THR A 40 -25.92 9.82 -63.62
CA THR A 40 -24.74 9.06 -64.08
C THR A 40 -23.47 9.44 -63.32
N GLY A 41 -23.36 10.65 -62.77
CA GLY A 41 -22.24 11.11 -61.93
C GLY A 41 -22.40 10.66 -60.47
N ALA A 42 -23.64 10.49 -59.99
CA ALA A 42 -23.92 10.11 -58.61
C ALA A 42 -23.52 8.65 -58.29
N VAL A 43 -23.63 7.74 -59.24
CA VAL A 43 -23.22 6.31 -59.03
C VAL A 43 -21.69 6.18 -58.94
N ALA A 44 -20.94 6.91 -59.77
CA ALA A 44 -19.48 6.88 -59.75
C ALA A 44 -18.93 7.51 -58.45
N LEU A 45 -19.49 8.63 -57.99
CA LEU A 45 -19.14 9.28 -56.73
C LEU A 45 -19.48 8.40 -55.51
N GLN A 46 -20.62 7.71 -55.53
CA GLN A 46 -21.01 6.77 -54.45
C GLN A 46 -20.11 5.54 -54.36
N THR A 47 -19.58 5.02 -55.47
CA THR A 47 -18.67 3.89 -55.50
C THR A 47 -17.25 4.30 -55.02
N GLU A 48 -16.76 5.50 -55.37
CA GLU A 48 -15.50 6.02 -54.87
C GLU A 48 -15.54 6.29 -53.36
N ASP A 49 -16.62 6.89 -52.87
CA ASP A 49 -16.83 7.15 -51.44
C ASP A 49 -16.92 5.84 -50.60
N ALA A 50 -17.61 4.82 -51.12
CA ALA A 50 -17.71 3.52 -50.46
C ALA A 50 -16.36 2.77 -50.43
N ALA A 51 -15.55 2.85 -51.50
CA ALA A 51 -14.20 2.28 -51.51
C ALA A 51 -13.28 2.98 -50.54
N ALA A 52 -13.30 4.33 -50.49
CA ALA A 52 -12.51 5.09 -49.53
C ALA A 52 -12.90 4.83 -48.06
N ALA A 53 -14.22 4.65 -47.79
CA ALA A 53 -14.71 4.26 -46.46
C ALA A 53 -14.21 2.88 -46.04
N LYS A 54 -14.20 1.91 -46.97
CA LYS A 54 -13.65 0.54 -46.73
C LYS A 54 -12.15 0.58 -46.40
N GLU A 55 -11.36 1.35 -47.18
CA GLU A 55 -9.94 1.48 -46.90
C GLU A 55 -9.67 2.13 -45.53
N LYS A 56 -10.40 3.16 -45.18
CA LYS A 56 -10.31 3.83 -43.88
C LYS A 56 -10.69 2.88 -42.73
N ALA A 57 -11.75 2.10 -42.86
CA ALA A 57 -12.18 1.13 -41.88
C ALA A 57 -11.15 -0.02 -41.74
N TYR A 58 -10.54 -0.45 -42.87
CA TYR A 58 -9.46 -1.43 -42.85
C TYR A 58 -8.22 -0.94 -42.11
N ALA A 59 -7.78 0.30 -42.38
CA ALA A 59 -6.65 0.91 -41.67
C ALA A 59 -6.92 1.03 -40.15
N ALA A 60 -8.14 1.42 -39.75
CA ALA A 60 -8.54 1.49 -38.34
C ALA A 60 -8.53 0.12 -37.67
N MET A 61 -9.00 -0.92 -38.37
CA MET A 61 -8.94 -2.31 -37.88
C MET A 61 -7.49 -2.79 -37.71
N GLN A 62 -6.57 -2.49 -38.62
CA GLN A 62 -5.17 -2.85 -38.52
C GLN A 62 -4.48 -2.13 -37.34
N GLU A 63 -4.79 -0.86 -37.10
CA GLU A 63 -4.30 -0.13 -35.95
C GLU A 63 -4.84 -0.70 -34.62
N ALA A 64 -6.12 -1.00 -34.56
CA ALA A 64 -6.73 -1.65 -33.40
C ALA A 64 -6.14 -3.03 -33.11
N LEU A 65 -5.83 -3.83 -34.16
CA LEU A 65 -5.13 -5.12 -34.01
C LEU A 65 -3.74 -4.94 -33.40
N LYS A 66 -2.95 -3.99 -33.89
CA LYS A 66 -1.63 -3.67 -33.36
C LYS A 66 -1.70 -3.25 -31.89
N ASN A 67 -2.70 -2.44 -31.51
CA ASN A 67 -2.92 -2.03 -30.14
C ASN A 67 -3.33 -3.21 -29.24
N LEU A 68 -4.16 -4.13 -29.76
CA LEU A 68 -4.53 -5.36 -29.06
C LEU A 68 -3.31 -6.28 -28.83
N GLU A 69 -2.45 -6.46 -29.81
CA GLU A 69 -1.23 -7.25 -29.66
C GLU A 69 -0.29 -6.63 -28.63
N ALA A 70 -0.12 -5.31 -28.64
CA ALA A 70 0.65 -4.59 -27.63
C ALA A 70 0.06 -4.77 -26.21
N ALA A 71 -1.26 -4.69 -26.07
CA ALA A 71 -1.95 -4.93 -24.82
C ALA A 71 -1.84 -6.39 -24.33
N LYS A 72 -1.94 -7.38 -25.23
CA LYS A 72 -1.70 -8.80 -24.94
C LYS A 72 -0.26 -9.05 -24.44
N ASN A 73 0.72 -8.44 -25.08
CA ASN A 73 2.12 -8.53 -24.66
C ASN A 73 2.38 -7.85 -23.33
N ALA A 74 1.71 -6.74 -23.05
CA ALA A 74 1.78 -6.04 -21.76
C ALA A 74 1.14 -6.85 -20.63
N ALA A 75 -0.01 -7.47 -20.89
CA ALA A 75 -0.77 -8.31 -19.95
C ALA A 75 -0.55 -9.82 -20.21
N SER A 76 0.68 -10.22 -20.56
CA SER A 76 0.94 -11.64 -20.80
C SER A 76 0.66 -12.49 -19.55
N PRO A 77 0.23 -13.76 -19.70
CA PRO A 77 -0.05 -14.64 -18.57
C PRO A 77 1.09 -14.72 -17.56
N GLU A 78 2.35 -14.74 -18.05
CA GLU A 78 3.53 -14.81 -17.19
C GLU A 78 3.72 -13.54 -16.36
N LYS A 79 3.43 -12.35 -16.93
CA LYS A 79 3.50 -11.10 -16.20
C LYS A 79 2.39 -10.99 -15.16
N ILE A 80 1.18 -11.38 -15.52
CA ILE A 80 0.04 -11.40 -14.58
C ILE A 80 0.31 -12.39 -13.43
N ALA A 81 0.87 -13.57 -13.73
CA ALA A 81 1.26 -14.54 -12.72
C ALA A 81 2.30 -13.95 -11.75
N ARG A 82 3.34 -13.27 -12.26
CA ARG A 82 4.34 -12.59 -11.41
C ARG A 82 3.72 -11.53 -10.50
N PHE A 83 2.78 -10.73 -11.02
CA PHE A 83 2.06 -9.77 -10.15
C PHE A 83 1.28 -10.47 -9.05
N ASN A 84 0.61 -11.59 -9.36
CA ASN A 84 -0.11 -12.36 -8.35
C ASN A 84 0.82 -12.96 -7.29
N ASP A 85 1.99 -13.48 -7.70
CA ASP A 85 3.02 -14.00 -6.79
C ASP A 85 3.57 -12.90 -5.87
N ASP A 86 3.86 -11.71 -6.42
CA ASP A 86 4.33 -10.57 -5.64
C ASP A 86 3.26 -10.07 -4.66
N ILE A 87 1.99 -10.00 -5.10
CA ILE A 87 0.85 -9.66 -4.25
C ILE A 87 0.73 -10.66 -3.09
N ALA A 88 0.72 -11.95 -3.37
CA ALA A 88 0.63 -12.99 -2.35
C ALA A 88 1.78 -12.92 -1.34
N ARG A 89 3.01 -12.70 -1.83
CA ARG A 89 4.20 -12.53 -0.98
C ARG A 89 4.11 -11.31 -0.06
N PHE A 90 3.65 -10.16 -0.58
CA PHE A 90 3.51 -8.97 0.26
C PHE A 90 2.37 -9.11 1.26
N GLN A 91 1.29 -9.82 0.91
CA GLN A 91 0.21 -10.17 1.85
C GLN A 91 0.74 -11.05 3.00
N GLU A 92 1.51 -12.09 2.70
CA GLU A 92 2.13 -12.95 3.71
C GLU A 92 3.06 -12.15 4.64
N LEU A 93 3.92 -11.29 4.08
CA LEU A 93 4.82 -10.45 4.88
C LEU A 93 4.06 -9.47 5.77
N ARG A 94 2.97 -8.86 5.27
CA ARG A 94 2.08 -8.00 6.05
C ARG A 94 1.49 -8.76 7.23
N ASP A 95 0.92 -9.93 6.97
CA ASP A 95 0.25 -10.73 7.98
C ASP A 95 1.23 -11.21 9.05
N LYS A 96 2.44 -11.59 8.64
CA LYS A 96 3.53 -11.94 9.56
C LYS A 96 3.92 -10.76 10.47
N MET A 97 4.06 -9.56 9.92
CA MET A 97 4.41 -8.37 10.72
C MET A 97 3.27 -7.98 11.65
N ALA A 98 2.02 -8.08 11.20
CA ALA A 98 0.85 -7.82 12.04
C ALA A 98 0.73 -8.83 13.20
N ALA A 99 0.93 -10.11 12.93
CA ALA A 99 0.93 -11.15 13.96
C ALA A 99 2.06 -10.93 14.99
N GLN A 100 3.27 -10.59 14.54
CA GLN A 100 4.39 -10.28 15.41
C GLN A 100 4.12 -9.04 16.28
N ALA A 101 3.51 -7.99 15.71
CA ALA A 101 3.12 -6.81 16.48
C ALA A 101 2.07 -7.15 17.56
N ALA A 102 1.11 -8.01 17.24
CA ALA A 102 0.10 -8.47 18.19
C ALA A 102 0.72 -9.26 19.35
N GLU A 103 1.59 -10.23 19.06
CA GLU A 103 2.32 -11.01 20.07
C GLU A 103 3.15 -10.12 21.01
N LEU A 104 3.91 -9.17 20.43
CA LEU A 104 4.70 -8.23 21.21
C LEU A 104 3.79 -7.33 22.09
N ARG A 105 2.63 -6.93 21.59
CA ARG A 105 1.67 -6.09 22.31
C ARG A 105 1.04 -6.82 23.50
N GLU A 106 0.79 -8.13 23.38
CA GLU A 106 0.26 -8.95 24.48
C GLU A 106 1.17 -9.00 25.71
N SER A 107 2.47 -8.81 25.53
CA SER A 107 3.44 -8.78 26.63
C SER A 107 3.56 -7.43 27.35
N LEU A 108 3.07 -6.32 26.75
CA LEU A 108 3.19 -4.97 27.34
C LEU A 108 2.53 -4.82 28.71
N PRO A 109 1.32 -5.36 28.99
CA PRO A 109 0.70 -5.29 30.31
C PRO A 109 1.54 -5.95 31.40
N THR A 110 2.17 -7.09 31.10
CA THR A 110 3.06 -7.78 32.04
C THR A 110 4.29 -6.92 32.34
N MET A 111 4.89 -6.31 31.33
CA MET A 111 6.03 -5.40 31.53
C MET A 111 5.65 -4.16 32.32
N GLN A 112 4.43 -3.62 32.15
CA GLN A 112 3.92 -2.53 32.97
C GLN A 112 3.77 -2.95 34.43
N ALA A 113 3.26 -4.14 34.69
CA ALA A 113 3.17 -4.69 36.05
C ALA A 113 4.57 -4.86 36.70
N ASP A 114 5.58 -5.27 35.92
CA ASP A 114 6.98 -5.33 36.39
C ASP A 114 7.52 -3.93 36.79
N ILE A 115 7.20 -2.89 36.01
CA ILE A 115 7.55 -1.51 36.34
C ILE A 115 6.88 -1.07 37.64
N ASP A 116 5.59 -1.33 37.78
CA ASP A 116 4.83 -0.97 39.00
C ASP A 116 5.41 -1.67 40.23
N ALA A 117 5.81 -2.93 40.11
CA ALA A 117 6.47 -3.69 41.18
C ALA A 117 7.87 -3.14 41.50
N ALA A 118 8.66 -2.77 40.51
CA ALA A 118 9.98 -2.14 40.71
C ALA A 118 9.86 -0.76 41.34
N GLN A 119 8.87 0.04 40.93
CA GLN A 119 8.58 1.36 41.53
C GLN A 119 8.21 1.21 43.00
N ALA A 120 7.35 0.25 43.36
CA ALA A 120 6.97 0.01 44.73
C ALA A 120 8.18 -0.38 45.63
N LYS A 121 9.12 -1.16 45.09
CA LYS A 121 10.39 -1.49 45.79
C LYS A 121 11.26 -0.25 46.00
N TYR A 122 11.38 0.60 45.00
CA TYR A 122 12.14 1.83 45.05
C TYR A 122 11.55 2.81 46.10
N ASP A 123 10.23 3.00 46.07
CA ASP A 123 9.54 3.87 47.03
C ASP A 123 9.70 3.36 48.48
N LYS A 124 9.60 2.04 48.68
CA LYS A 124 9.86 1.43 50.00
C LYS A 124 11.31 1.65 50.48
N ALA A 125 12.28 1.57 49.56
CA ALA A 125 13.68 1.83 49.90
C ALA A 125 13.92 3.29 50.31
N ILE A 126 13.30 4.27 49.58
CA ILE A 126 13.34 5.70 49.94
C ILE A 126 12.70 5.94 51.31
N ASN A 127 11.52 5.41 51.56
CA ASN A 127 10.83 5.55 52.84
C ASN A 127 11.69 5.02 53.97
N ARG A 128 12.39 3.88 53.77
CA ARG A 128 13.32 3.33 54.78
C ARG A 128 14.47 4.28 55.10
N VAL A 129 15.07 4.94 54.12
CA VAL A 129 16.11 5.96 54.34
C VAL A 129 15.55 7.13 55.15
N SER A 130 14.37 7.60 54.84
CA SER A 130 13.71 8.70 55.57
C SER A 130 13.42 8.33 57.02
N GLU A 131 12.93 7.13 57.29
CA GLU A 131 12.70 6.63 58.65
C GLU A 131 14.02 6.55 59.46
N LEU A 132 15.09 6.05 58.87
CA LEU A 132 16.39 5.95 59.52
C LEU A 132 17.00 7.33 59.76
N GLN A 133 16.80 8.26 58.84
CA GLN A 133 17.25 9.65 59.01
C GLN A 133 16.50 10.33 60.16
N ALA A 134 15.19 10.19 60.28
CA ALA A 134 14.40 10.71 61.39
C ALA A 134 14.85 10.11 62.73
N LYS A 135 15.15 8.82 62.78
CA LYS A 135 15.70 8.17 63.97
C LYS A 135 17.09 8.74 64.38
N LEU A 136 17.92 8.99 63.36
CA LEU A 136 19.23 9.59 63.60
C LEU A 136 19.12 10.97 64.19
N ASP A 137 18.20 11.81 63.62
CA ASP A 137 17.98 13.15 64.09
C ASP A 137 17.46 13.17 65.54
N MET A 138 16.53 12.27 65.91
CA MET A 138 16.08 12.10 67.30
C MET A 138 17.24 11.70 68.24
N LYS A 139 18.10 10.78 67.83
CA LYS A 139 19.25 10.36 68.66
C LYS A 139 20.32 11.44 68.82
N LEU A 140 20.47 12.32 67.83
CA LEU A 140 21.37 13.47 67.93
C LEU A 140 20.82 14.52 68.93
N GLU A 141 19.53 14.73 68.98
CA GLU A 141 18.94 15.63 70.01
C GLU A 141 18.97 15.01 71.41
N GLU A 142 18.72 13.68 71.53
CA GLU A 142 18.88 12.96 72.79
C GLU A 142 20.32 13.06 73.30
N LEU A 143 21.32 12.89 72.45
CA LEU A 143 22.73 13.01 72.80
C LEU A 143 23.04 14.42 73.38
N LYS A 144 22.57 15.48 72.73
CA LYS A 144 22.77 16.85 73.20
C LYS A 144 22.17 17.06 74.60
N ALA A 145 20.99 16.52 74.88
CA ALA A 145 20.35 16.60 76.18
C ALA A 145 21.13 15.86 77.27
N VAL A 146 21.64 14.67 76.96
CA VAL A 146 22.41 13.84 77.92
C VAL A 146 23.79 14.46 78.19
N GLU A 147 24.46 14.98 77.18
CA GLU A 147 25.76 15.70 77.36
C GLU A 147 25.58 16.94 78.24
N ALA A 148 24.45 17.67 78.17
CA ALA A 148 24.12 18.81 79.03
C ALA A 148 23.90 18.39 80.48
N LEU A 149 23.49 17.11 80.71
CA LEU A 149 23.33 16.54 82.06
C LEU A 149 24.59 16.00 82.69
N GLY A 150 25.67 15.83 81.90
CA GLY A 150 26.95 15.30 82.33
C GLY A 150 27.00 13.76 82.51
N ASP A 151 26.04 13.00 81.93
CA ASP A 151 26.05 11.55 82.00
C ASP A 151 26.88 10.95 80.88
N GLU A 152 28.15 10.71 81.17
CA GLU A 152 29.13 10.24 80.19
C GLU A 152 28.86 8.80 79.69
N GLU A 153 28.36 7.89 80.53
CA GLU A 153 28.08 6.48 80.19
C GLU A 153 26.91 6.38 79.22
N LEU A 154 25.84 7.11 79.49
CA LEU A 154 24.66 7.17 78.61
C LEU A 154 25.02 7.89 77.30
N ALA A 155 25.83 8.95 77.35
CA ALA A 155 26.28 9.64 76.13
C ALA A 155 27.07 8.73 75.23
N GLU A 156 27.98 7.90 75.74
CA GLU A 156 28.74 6.93 74.95
C GLU A 156 27.84 5.86 74.31
N THR A 157 26.85 5.37 75.08
CA THR A 157 25.85 4.44 74.55
C THR A 157 25.10 5.02 73.37
N ILE A 158 24.64 6.28 73.45
CA ILE A 158 23.94 6.97 72.39
C ILE A 158 24.86 7.20 71.16
N LYS A 159 26.14 7.54 71.38
CA LYS A 159 27.14 7.66 70.29
C LYS A 159 27.30 6.36 69.51
N GLN A 160 27.31 5.19 70.17
CA GLN A 160 27.36 3.90 69.48
C GLN A 160 26.06 3.63 68.67
N GLN A 161 24.89 3.99 69.20
CA GLN A 161 23.63 3.88 68.45
C GLN A 161 23.63 4.80 67.22
N ILE A 162 24.09 6.02 67.32
CA ILE A 162 24.27 6.96 66.21
C ILE A 162 25.20 6.37 65.13
N LYS A 163 26.30 5.78 65.52
CA LYS A 163 27.23 5.13 64.60
C LYS A 163 26.57 3.98 63.83
N SER A 164 25.82 3.11 64.52
CA SER A 164 25.05 2.03 63.90
C SER A 164 24.02 2.57 62.91
N LEU A 165 23.21 3.57 63.31
CA LEU A 165 22.20 4.22 62.42
C LEU A 165 22.83 4.82 61.17
N ARG A 166 23.99 5.45 61.28
CA ARG A 166 24.73 5.96 60.10
C ARG A 166 25.13 4.86 59.15
N GLN A 167 25.57 3.69 59.64
CA GLN A 167 25.90 2.53 58.82
C GLN A 167 24.65 1.95 58.14
N GLU A 168 23.52 1.88 58.88
CA GLU A 168 22.23 1.45 58.33
C GLU A 168 21.79 2.36 57.22
N ILE A 169 21.93 3.70 57.39
CA ILE A 169 21.58 4.70 56.38
C ILE A 169 22.43 4.51 55.11
N VAL A 170 23.73 4.24 55.22
CA VAL A 170 24.59 3.96 54.06
C VAL A 170 24.14 2.71 53.32
N THR A 171 23.79 1.64 54.04
CA THR A 171 23.29 0.40 53.44
C THR A 171 21.91 0.63 52.77
N ALA A 172 21.03 1.40 53.44
CA ALA A 172 19.70 1.72 52.88
C ALA A 172 19.82 2.59 51.61
N LYS A 173 20.73 3.55 51.56
CA LYS A 173 20.99 4.35 50.33
C LYS A 173 21.51 3.49 49.21
N ALA A 174 22.47 2.56 49.45
CA ALA A 174 22.92 1.61 48.43
C ALA A 174 21.74 0.75 47.91
N ARG A 175 20.78 0.41 48.77
CA ARG A 175 19.55 -0.28 48.34
C ARG A 175 18.65 0.59 47.45
N VAL A 176 18.55 1.91 47.73
CA VAL A 176 17.83 2.85 46.84
C VAL A 176 18.48 2.86 45.47
N ASP A 177 19.79 3.02 45.38
CA ASP A 177 20.52 3.04 44.08
C ASP A 177 20.28 1.74 43.28
N PHE A 178 20.31 0.60 43.99
CA PHE A 178 20.02 -0.70 43.34
C PHE A 178 18.59 -0.77 42.80
N CYS A 179 17.58 -0.38 43.60
CA CYS A 179 16.19 -0.37 43.15
C CYS A 179 15.95 0.60 42.00
N GLU A 180 16.63 1.76 41.99
CA GLU A 180 16.60 2.70 40.88
C GLU A 180 17.14 2.09 39.58
N MET A 181 18.25 1.35 39.67
CA MET A 181 18.79 0.64 38.51
C MET A 181 17.82 -0.43 37.98
N GLU A 182 17.22 -1.24 38.88
CA GLU A 182 16.18 -2.22 38.49
C GLU A 182 15.01 -1.52 37.78
N LEU A 183 14.51 -0.43 38.32
CA LEU A 183 13.40 0.32 37.74
C LEU A 183 13.74 0.86 36.35
N ARG A 184 14.90 1.47 36.18
CA ARG A 184 15.37 1.95 34.87
C ARG A 184 15.48 0.83 33.86
N GLU A 185 15.99 -0.34 34.25
CA GLU A 185 16.16 -1.48 33.37
C GLU A 185 14.81 -2.00 32.84
N VAL A 186 13.80 -2.15 33.71
CA VAL A 186 12.46 -2.58 33.26
C VAL A 186 11.76 -1.53 32.41
N GLN A 187 11.92 -0.22 32.72
CA GLN A 187 11.41 0.86 31.87
C GLN A 187 12.05 0.86 30.48
N ASP A 188 13.36 0.62 30.40
CA ASP A 188 14.05 0.57 29.11
C ASP A 188 13.68 -0.69 28.30
N ARG A 189 13.34 -1.81 28.96
CA ARG A 189 12.78 -2.99 28.29
C ARG A 189 11.42 -2.66 27.68
N LEU A 190 10.52 -2.02 28.41
CA LEU A 190 9.22 -1.62 27.89
C LEU A 190 9.38 -0.70 26.67
N LYS A 191 10.19 0.34 26.76
CA LYS A 191 10.45 1.26 25.63
C LYS A 191 11.01 0.55 24.40
N ARG A 192 11.88 -0.46 24.57
CA ARG A 192 12.37 -1.26 23.45
C ARG A 192 11.25 -2.09 22.82
N GLN A 193 10.40 -2.71 23.62
CA GLN A 193 9.27 -3.50 23.16
C GLN A 193 8.26 -2.65 22.38
N GLU A 194 7.89 -1.47 22.90
CA GLU A 194 7.01 -0.53 22.21
C GLU A 194 7.57 -0.09 20.84
N ARG A 195 8.88 0.16 20.77
CA ARG A 195 9.53 0.47 19.48
C ARG A 195 9.43 -0.71 18.51
N GLN A 196 9.62 -1.94 18.97
CA GLN A 196 9.49 -3.12 18.13
C GLN A 196 8.06 -3.31 17.62
N VAL A 197 7.03 -3.07 18.46
CA VAL A 197 5.63 -3.06 18.03
C VAL A 197 5.41 -2.05 16.92
N ASN A 198 5.83 -0.80 17.14
CA ASN A 198 5.68 0.27 16.15
C ASN A 198 6.42 -0.03 14.83
N ASP A 199 7.61 -0.65 14.91
CA ASP A 199 8.38 -1.01 13.71
C ASP A 199 7.71 -2.13 12.91
N CYS A 200 7.12 -3.12 13.59
CA CYS A 200 6.33 -4.18 12.94
C CYS A 200 5.06 -3.62 12.29
N GLU A 201 4.34 -2.72 12.96
CA GLU A 201 3.15 -2.07 12.42
C GLU A 201 3.48 -1.23 11.17
N ARG A 202 4.53 -0.42 11.23
CA ARG A 202 5.01 0.35 10.07
C ARG A 202 5.42 -0.54 8.92
N ALA A 203 6.03 -1.70 9.21
CA ALA A 203 6.38 -2.67 8.18
C ALA A 203 5.13 -3.28 7.55
N ALA A 204 4.12 -3.65 8.35
CA ALA A 204 2.84 -4.16 7.86
C ALA A 204 2.13 -3.15 6.94
N GLU A 205 2.07 -1.86 7.33
CA GLU A 205 1.50 -0.80 6.50
C GLU A 205 2.25 -0.61 5.16
N LYS A 206 3.59 -0.69 5.17
CA LYS A 206 4.38 -0.63 3.93
C LYS A 206 4.07 -1.81 3.00
N TYR A 207 3.96 -3.03 3.54
CA TYR A 207 3.63 -4.20 2.73
C TYR A 207 2.20 -4.11 2.19
N LYS A 208 1.25 -3.57 2.97
CA LYS A 208 -0.10 -3.27 2.49
C LYS A 208 -0.07 -2.30 1.30
N ALA A 209 0.65 -1.19 1.43
CA ALA A 209 0.76 -0.20 0.35
C ALA A 209 1.38 -0.80 -0.93
N HIS A 210 2.39 -1.69 -0.80
CA HIS A 210 2.93 -2.41 -1.94
C HIS A 210 1.91 -3.37 -2.56
N THR A 211 1.17 -4.12 -1.73
CA THR A 211 0.08 -4.99 -2.20
C THR A 211 -0.93 -4.20 -3.03
N ASP A 212 -1.43 -3.09 -2.49
CA ASP A 212 -2.42 -2.24 -3.15
C ASP A 212 -1.88 -1.68 -4.48
N GLN A 213 -0.60 -1.28 -4.52
CA GLN A 213 0.06 -0.79 -5.72
C GLN A 213 0.18 -1.87 -6.81
N PHE A 214 0.60 -3.08 -6.45
CA PHE A 214 0.72 -4.19 -7.41
C PHE A 214 -0.64 -4.65 -7.92
N MET A 215 -1.67 -4.67 -7.07
CA MET A 215 -3.05 -4.92 -7.48
C MET A 215 -3.53 -3.88 -8.49
N ALA A 216 -3.32 -2.59 -8.22
CA ALA A 216 -3.70 -1.52 -9.12
C ALA A 216 -3.00 -1.63 -10.50
N TRP A 217 -1.73 -1.97 -10.53
CA TRP A 217 -0.99 -2.17 -11.79
C TRP A 217 -1.51 -3.37 -12.58
N ARG A 218 -1.72 -4.52 -11.92
CA ARG A 218 -2.31 -5.70 -12.56
C ARG A 218 -3.67 -5.39 -13.16
N ASP A 219 -4.54 -4.74 -12.38
CA ASP A 219 -5.91 -4.44 -12.78
C ASP A 219 -5.94 -3.44 -13.95
N ALA A 220 -5.03 -2.44 -13.94
CA ALA A 220 -4.86 -1.52 -15.06
C ALA A 220 -4.43 -2.22 -16.37
N LEU A 221 -3.53 -3.21 -16.28
CA LEU A 221 -3.13 -4.00 -17.45
C LEU A 221 -4.28 -4.83 -18.01
N LEU A 222 -5.07 -5.46 -17.13
CA LEU A 222 -6.23 -6.25 -17.53
C LEU A 222 -7.34 -5.39 -18.13
N ASP A 223 -7.59 -4.20 -17.57
CA ASP A 223 -8.56 -3.24 -18.11
C ASP A 223 -8.13 -2.71 -19.49
N ASN A 224 -6.85 -2.37 -19.66
CA ASN A 224 -6.31 -1.97 -20.94
C ASN A 224 -6.44 -3.07 -22.00
N LEU A 225 -6.18 -4.33 -21.64
CA LEU A 225 -6.37 -5.46 -22.53
C LEU A 225 -7.84 -5.60 -22.96
N LYS A 226 -8.76 -5.49 -22.01
CA LYS A 226 -10.21 -5.54 -22.31
C LYS A 226 -10.63 -4.41 -23.24
N LYS A 227 -10.18 -3.17 -22.99
CA LYS A 227 -10.46 -2.01 -23.86
C LYS A 227 -9.91 -2.20 -25.26
N ALA A 228 -8.69 -2.69 -25.40
CA ALA A 228 -8.07 -2.95 -26.69
C ALA A 228 -8.81 -4.07 -27.46
N GLN A 229 -9.29 -5.12 -26.76
CA GLN A 229 -10.11 -6.16 -27.38
C GLN A 229 -11.45 -5.61 -27.89
N THR A 230 -12.15 -4.83 -27.07
CA THR A 230 -13.43 -4.20 -27.49
C THR A 230 -13.21 -3.28 -28.71
N ALA A 231 -12.16 -2.45 -28.67
CA ALA A 231 -11.86 -1.54 -29.80
C ALA A 231 -11.54 -2.32 -31.10
N TYR A 232 -10.85 -3.45 -31.00
CA TYR A 232 -10.60 -4.31 -32.16
C TYR A 232 -11.87 -4.96 -32.69
N ASP A 233 -12.73 -5.48 -31.82
CA ASP A 233 -14.01 -6.09 -32.20
C ASP A 233 -14.93 -5.08 -32.89
N ASP A 234 -15.01 -3.84 -32.37
CA ASP A 234 -15.77 -2.74 -32.97
C ASP A 234 -15.20 -2.33 -34.35
N ALA A 235 -13.87 -2.25 -34.46
CA ALA A 235 -13.20 -1.93 -35.74
C ALA A 235 -13.41 -3.04 -36.80
N CYS A 236 -13.40 -4.31 -36.41
CA CYS A 236 -13.72 -5.44 -37.27
C CYS A 236 -15.16 -5.32 -37.80
N LYS A 237 -16.11 -5.03 -36.92
CA LYS A 237 -17.53 -4.85 -37.31
C LYS A 237 -17.70 -3.69 -38.28
N ALA A 238 -17.08 -2.54 -38.00
CA ALA A 238 -17.12 -1.38 -38.90
C ALA A 238 -16.50 -1.69 -40.27
N TYR A 239 -15.41 -2.47 -40.31
CA TYR A 239 -14.81 -2.92 -41.56
C TYR A 239 -15.74 -3.83 -42.37
N GLU A 240 -16.40 -4.82 -41.75
CA GLU A 240 -17.34 -5.70 -42.44
C GLU A 240 -18.56 -4.95 -42.97
N GLU A 241 -19.08 -3.94 -42.22
CA GLU A 241 -20.14 -3.06 -42.66
C GLU A 241 -19.72 -2.21 -43.88
N ALA A 242 -18.53 -1.61 -43.83
CA ALA A 242 -18.01 -0.80 -44.95
C ALA A 242 -17.71 -1.66 -46.20
N LYS A 243 -17.20 -2.88 -45.99
CA LYS A 243 -17.00 -3.84 -47.07
C LYS A 243 -18.30 -4.26 -47.74
N ALA A 244 -19.33 -4.58 -46.96
CA ALA A 244 -20.63 -4.93 -47.50
C ALA A 244 -21.29 -3.77 -48.29
N ALA A 245 -21.08 -2.52 -47.85
CA ALA A 245 -21.54 -1.33 -48.55
C ALA A 245 -20.80 -1.14 -49.90
N ALA A 246 -19.44 -1.33 -49.91
CA ALA A 246 -18.64 -1.24 -51.13
C ALA A 246 -19.01 -2.34 -52.14
N ASP A 247 -19.22 -3.57 -51.70
CA ASP A 247 -19.60 -4.71 -52.52
C ASP A 247 -20.98 -4.51 -53.14
N LYS A 248 -21.91 -3.89 -52.44
CA LYS A 248 -23.24 -3.49 -53.01
C LYS A 248 -23.11 -2.40 -54.04
N ALA A 249 -22.24 -1.40 -53.82
CA ALA A 249 -22.05 -0.27 -54.76
C ALA A 249 -21.37 -0.72 -56.06
N THR A 250 -20.60 -1.84 -56.04
CA THR A 250 -19.93 -2.38 -57.25
C THR A 250 -20.70 -3.45 -57.97
N SER A 251 -21.80 -3.98 -57.42
CA SER A 251 -22.67 -4.92 -58.11
C SER A 251 -23.62 -4.18 -59.05
N PRO A 252 -23.54 -4.32 -60.39
CA PRO A 252 -24.52 -3.74 -61.30
C PRO A 252 -25.87 -4.33 -61.04
N GLU A 253 -26.84 -3.50 -60.72
CA GLU A 253 -28.26 -3.88 -60.67
C GLU A 253 -28.64 -4.36 -62.06
N ILE A 254 -28.76 -5.67 -62.26
CA ILE A 254 -29.30 -6.24 -63.52
C ILE A 254 -30.79 -5.86 -63.55
N THR A 255 -31.06 -4.70 -64.12
CA THR A 255 -32.40 -4.31 -64.48
C THR A 255 -32.90 -5.30 -65.52
N GLN A 256 -33.74 -6.24 -65.14
CA GLN A 256 -34.43 -7.13 -66.09
C GLN A 256 -35.16 -6.23 -67.09
N PRO A 257 -34.96 -6.45 -68.42
CA PRO A 257 -35.73 -5.72 -69.41
C PRO A 257 -37.20 -6.10 -69.25
N THR A 258 -38.03 -5.12 -69.01
CA THR A 258 -39.50 -5.22 -69.08
C THR A 258 -39.90 -5.74 -70.45
N GLU A 259 -40.39 -6.95 -70.49
CA GLU A 259 -40.97 -7.59 -71.68
C GLU A 259 -42.10 -6.72 -72.15
N THR A 260 -41.84 -5.99 -73.24
CA THR A 260 -42.92 -5.25 -74.01
C THR A 260 -43.72 -6.29 -74.78
N THR A 261 -44.91 -6.52 -74.25
CA THR A 261 -45.95 -7.29 -74.96
C THR A 261 -46.27 -6.60 -76.29
N PRO A 262 -46.26 -7.32 -77.47
CA PRO A 262 -46.60 -6.76 -78.74
C PRO A 262 -48.15 -6.56 -78.84
N PRO A 263 -48.66 -5.51 -79.59
CA PRO A 263 -50.08 -5.28 -79.72
C PRO A 263 -50.75 -6.33 -80.62
N SER A 264 -51.80 -6.93 -80.07
CA SER A 264 -52.67 -7.85 -80.79
C SER A 264 -53.43 -7.09 -81.89
N ASN A 265 -53.14 -7.39 -83.17
CA ASN A 265 -53.96 -6.96 -84.31
C ASN A 265 -55.05 -7.97 -84.51
N SER A 266 -56.29 -7.54 -84.28
CA SER A 266 -57.52 -8.23 -84.76
C SER A 266 -58.05 -7.50 -86.00
N ALA A 267 -58.09 -8.25 -87.11
CA ALA A 267 -59.01 -7.97 -88.23
C ALA A 267 -60.03 -9.09 -88.37
#